data_c4a631889716639c3169f8a396f05fa2
#
_entry.id   c4a631889716639c3169f8a396f05fa2
#
_cell.length_a   1.000
_cell.length_b   1.000
_cell.length_c   1.000
_cell.angle_alpha   90.00
_cell.angle_beta   90.00
_cell.angle_gamma   90.00
#
_symmetry.space_group_name_H-M   'P 1'
#
loop_
_entity.id
_entity.type
_entity.pdbx_description
1 polymer ?
#
loop_
_entity_poly.entity_id
_entity_poly.type
_entity_poly.pdbx_seq_one_letter_code
_entity_poly.pdbx_strand_id
1 'polypeptide(L)'
;MKRGYETTDAATYHLLLEKAKENRNNPTAAEKHLWSYLKGNHLGAHFRQQHPIYGFIPDFVCLQHKIIIEVDGGYHFDSEQPEKDEERTQWLKSQGYKVLRFTNEEVLQETEAVIIKIKEALNTKIGTQQFGKPLPLGGDGVGLTILKVGGAIVEDERQLSLLLENFSAIPGRKVLIHGGGRRATQVASQLGIESRMVNGRRITDEKMLDVVTMVYGGLVNKQLVARLQAHGVNALGLTGADMDIVRSHRRPVKDVDYGFVGDVDHVDGEQLAALLEAGITPVLAPLTHDGDGTILNTNADTIASVAARALAPFYEVTLIYSFEKPGVLRDADDDSSVIPHITRADFDRYVADGTISGGMIPKIENALAAVEDGVRRVIITLATAIDGEHGTVIE
;
A
#
# COMPACT_ATOMS: atom_id res chain seq x y z
N MET A 1 21.56 15.81 -10.10
CA MET A 1 22.20 14.82 -11.02
C MET A 1 22.28 13.50 -10.24
N LYS A 2 21.45 12.52 -10.54
CA LYS A 2 21.50 11.21 -9.91
C LYS A 2 22.82 10.54 -10.27
N ARG A 3 23.55 10.05 -9.27
CA ARG A 3 24.84 9.41 -9.47
C ARG A 3 24.61 8.01 -10.04
N GLY A 4 25.32 7.63 -11.12
CA GLY A 4 25.07 6.42 -11.90
C GLY A 4 25.41 5.08 -11.24
N TYR A 5 25.74 5.05 -9.92
CA TYR A 5 26.13 3.86 -9.16
C TYR A 5 25.02 3.34 -8.23
N GLU A 6 23.75 3.68 -8.51
CA GLU A 6 22.60 3.23 -7.68
C GLU A 6 22.47 1.70 -7.59
N THR A 7 23.09 0.97 -8.54
CA THR A 7 23.02 -0.50 -8.64
C THR A 7 24.36 -1.22 -8.50
N THR A 8 25.43 -0.49 -8.15
CA THR A 8 26.79 -1.07 -7.97
C THR A 8 27.52 -0.22 -6.93
N ASP A 9 28.40 -0.82 -6.11
CA ASP A 9 29.20 -0.04 -5.17
C ASP A 9 30.12 0.97 -5.89
N ALA A 10 30.38 2.11 -5.23
CA ALA A 10 31.06 3.23 -5.86
C ALA A 10 32.51 2.92 -6.34
N ALA A 11 33.22 2.01 -5.70
CA ALA A 11 34.59 1.65 -6.07
C ALA A 11 34.61 0.76 -7.31
N THR A 12 33.76 -0.27 -7.34
CA THR A 12 33.65 -1.19 -8.48
C THR A 12 33.01 -0.51 -9.70
N TYR A 13 32.10 0.44 -9.50
CA TYR A 13 31.42 1.15 -10.59
C TYR A 13 32.39 1.87 -11.54
N HIS A 14 33.40 2.54 -11.00
CA HIS A 14 34.38 3.26 -11.83
C HIS A 14 35.18 2.34 -12.73
N LEU A 15 35.54 1.13 -12.24
CA LEU A 15 36.28 0.14 -13.03
C LEU A 15 35.44 -0.43 -14.17
N LEU A 16 34.14 -0.63 -13.93
CA LEU A 16 33.22 -1.17 -14.92
C LEU A 16 32.76 -0.11 -15.95
N LEU A 17 32.86 1.18 -15.60
CA LEU A 17 32.37 2.25 -16.46
C LEU A 17 33.17 2.38 -17.77
N GLU A 18 34.49 2.21 -17.69
CA GLU A 18 35.37 2.25 -18.88
C GLU A 18 35.04 1.10 -19.82
N LYS A 19 34.92 -0.13 -19.29
CA LYS A 19 34.54 -1.31 -20.07
C LYS A 19 33.14 -1.17 -20.67
N ALA A 20 32.17 -0.66 -19.90
CA ALA A 20 30.83 -0.37 -20.39
C ALA A 20 30.80 0.66 -21.51
N LYS A 21 31.72 1.65 -21.47
CA LYS A 21 31.88 2.65 -22.53
C LYS A 21 32.50 2.03 -23.80
N GLU A 22 33.49 1.17 -23.62
CA GLU A 22 34.12 0.43 -24.73
C GLU A 22 33.08 -0.46 -25.43
N ASN A 23 32.29 -1.24 -24.70
CA ASN A 23 31.23 -2.09 -25.24
C ASN A 23 30.18 -1.27 -26.00
N ARG A 24 29.75 -0.11 -25.45
CA ARG A 24 28.82 0.78 -26.15
C ARG A 24 29.35 1.35 -27.46
N ASN A 25 30.68 1.54 -27.57
CA ASN A 25 31.28 2.05 -28.77
C ASN A 25 31.48 0.96 -29.85
N ASN A 26 31.50 -0.31 -29.42
CA ASN A 26 31.74 -1.48 -30.28
C ASN A 26 30.60 -2.52 -30.16
N PRO A 27 29.32 -2.14 -30.34
CA PRO A 27 28.23 -3.10 -30.25
C PRO A 27 28.24 -4.09 -31.41
N THR A 28 27.80 -5.32 -31.19
CA THR A 28 27.57 -6.29 -32.26
C THR A 28 26.45 -5.82 -33.22
N ALA A 29 26.36 -6.42 -34.38
CA ALA A 29 25.28 -6.11 -35.32
C ALA A 29 23.89 -6.35 -34.73
N ALA A 30 23.74 -7.42 -33.96
CA ALA A 30 22.49 -7.77 -33.29
C ALA A 30 22.15 -6.80 -32.15
N GLU A 31 23.12 -6.45 -31.30
CA GLU A 31 22.93 -5.43 -30.26
C GLU A 31 22.52 -4.07 -30.86
N LYS A 32 23.22 -3.61 -31.92
CA LYS A 32 22.89 -2.37 -32.61
C LYS A 32 21.48 -2.41 -33.21
N HIS A 33 21.10 -3.55 -33.78
CA HIS A 33 19.76 -3.75 -34.35
C HIS A 33 18.70 -3.68 -33.25
N LEU A 34 18.83 -4.47 -32.16
CA LEU A 34 17.90 -4.49 -31.06
C LEU A 34 17.79 -3.14 -30.35
N TRP A 35 18.93 -2.42 -30.19
CA TRP A 35 18.93 -1.09 -29.58
C TRP A 35 18.06 -0.08 -30.34
N SER A 36 17.93 -0.20 -31.67
CA SER A 36 17.07 0.70 -32.46
C SER A 36 15.60 0.62 -32.03
N TYR A 37 15.15 -0.52 -31.49
CA TYR A 37 13.80 -0.74 -30.96
C TYR A 37 13.66 -0.41 -29.46
N LEU A 38 14.74 -0.51 -28.68
CA LEU A 38 14.70 -0.30 -27.22
C LEU A 38 14.91 1.17 -26.81
N LYS A 39 15.69 1.94 -27.60
CA LYS A 39 16.01 3.35 -27.28
C LYS A 39 14.77 4.23 -27.29
N GLY A 40 14.85 5.38 -26.58
CA GLY A 40 13.83 6.45 -26.68
C GLY A 40 12.45 6.05 -26.15
N ASN A 41 12.36 5.07 -25.26
CA ASN A 41 11.10 4.56 -24.69
C ASN A 41 10.13 3.98 -25.74
N HIS A 42 10.62 3.50 -26.88
CA HIS A 42 9.77 2.98 -27.98
C HIS A 42 8.85 1.83 -27.55
N LEU A 43 9.24 1.05 -26.52
CA LEU A 43 8.42 -0.03 -25.97
C LEU A 43 7.65 0.37 -24.70
N GLY A 44 7.54 1.68 -24.41
CA GLY A 44 6.90 2.18 -23.20
C GLY A 44 7.76 2.05 -21.93
N ALA A 45 9.05 1.69 -22.07
CA ALA A 45 9.98 1.48 -20.97
C ALA A 45 11.37 2.04 -21.29
N HIS A 46 12.07 2.50 -20.24
CA HIS A 46 13.41 3.09 -20.41
C HIS A 46 14.50 2.02 -20.28
N PHE A 47 15.08 1.61 -21.39
CA PHE A 47 16.24 0.73 -21.41
C PHE A 47 17.56 1.52 -21.39
N ARG A 48 18.56 0.95 -20.73
CA ARG A 48 19.95 1.41 -20.74
C ARG A 48 20.82 0.34 -21.40
N GLN A 49 21.75 0.78 -22.25
CA GLN A 49 22.71 -0.11 -22.91
C GLN A 49 23.98 -0.19 -22.06
N GLN A 50 24.52 -1.41 -21.87
CA GLN A 50 25.79 -1.65 -21.20
C GLN A 50 25.89 -0.90 -19.86
N HIS A 51 24.88 -1.06 -19.00
CA HIS A 51 24.83 -0.37 -17.71
C HIS A 51 25.31 -1.29 -16.59
N PRO A 52 26.38 -0.92 -15.82
CA PRO A 52 26.86 -1.73 -14.72
C PRO A 52 25.82 -1.98 -13.65
N ILE A 53 25.59 -3.24 -13.29
CA ILE A 53 24.71 -3.67 -12.21
C ILE A 53 25.44 -4.70 -11.37
N TYR A 54 25.60 -4.47 -10.07
CA TYR A 54 26.19 -5.41 -9.12
C TYR A 54 27.50 -6.08 -9.57
N GLY A 55 28.34 -5.34 -10.31
CA GLY A 55 29.59 -5.89 -10.83
C GLY A 55 29.49 -6.53 -12.24
N PHE A 56 28.32 -6.55 -12.86
CA PHE A 56 28.06 -7.06 -14.22
C PHE A 56 27.73 -5.92 -15.18
N ILE A 57 27.92 -6.16 -16.47
CA ILE A 57 27.55 -5.23 -17.54
C ILE A 57 26.65 -5.97 -18.52
N PRO A 58 25.32 -6.01 -18.31
CA PRO A 58 24.40 -6.57 -19.28
C PRO A 58 24.30 -5.72 -20.54
N ASP A 59 23.96 -6.33 -21.68
CA ASP A 59 23.81 -5.58 -22.93
C ASP A 59 22.73 -4.52 -22.83
N PHE A 60 21.55 -4.90 -22.28
CA PHE A 60 20.49 -3.95 -22.02
C PHE A 60 19.82 -4.24 -20.67
N VAL A 61 19.42 -3.16 -20.00
CA VAL A 61 18.65 -3.26 -18.76
C VAL A 61 17.56 -2.22 -18.68
N CYS A 62 16.39 -2.63 -18.24
CA CYS A 62 15.33 -1.75 -17.78
C CYS A 62 15.25 -1.84 -16.25
N LEU A 63 15.80 -0.85 -15.55
CA LEU A 63 15.83 -0.81 -14.09
C LEU A 63 14.42 -0.73 -13.49
N GLN A 64 13.54 0.03 -14.13
CA GLN A 64 12.16 0.19 -13.71
C GLN A 64 11.38 -1.14 -13.73
N HIS A 65 11.61 -1.96 -14.75
CA HIS A 65 10.95 -3.25 -14.92
C HIS A 65 11.83 -4.44 -14.50
N LYS A 66 13.01 -4.19 -13.92
CA LYS A 66 13.97 -5.22 -13.50
C LYS A 66 14.20 -6.29 -14.59
N ILE A 67 14.29 -5.87 -15.85
CA ILE A 67 14.50 -6.74 -16.99
C ILE A 67 15.94 -6.54 -17.47
N ILE A 68 16.67 -7.65 -17.61
CA ILE A 68 17.97 -7.74 -18.25
C ILE A 68 17.79 -8.45 -19.58
N ILE A 69 18.43 -7.95 -20.63
CA ILE A 69 18.48 -8.59 -21.94
C ILE A 69 19.96 -8.80 -22.28
N GLU A 70 20.30 -10.05 -22.59
CA GLU A 70 21.60 -10.47 -23.08
C GLU A 70 21.46 -11.02 -24.49
N VAL A 71 22.37 -10.62 -25.39
CA VAL A 71 22.39 -11.03 -26.81
C VAL A 71 23.62 -11.87 -27.03
N ASP A 72 23.45 -13.20 -27.06
CA ASP A 72 24.55 -14.15 -27.14
C ASP A 72 24.96 -14.39 -28.60
N GLY A 73 26.25 -14.27 -28.91
CA GLY A 73 26.83 -14.73 -30.18
C GLY A 73 26.81 -16.25 -30.22
N GLY A 74 26.12 -16.84 -31.20
CA GLY A 74 26.11 -18.27 -31.41
C GLY A 74 27.56 -18.82 -31.55
N TYR A 75 27.84 -19.91 -30.82
CA TYR A 75 29.13 -20.63 -30.69
C TYR A 75 30.08 -20.14 -29.60
N HIS A 76 29.90 -20.63 -28.39
CA HIS A 76 31.02 -21.10 -27.57
C HIS A 76 30.53 -22.24 -26.67
N PHE A 77 30.52 -23.46 -27.20
CA PHE A 77 30.53 -24.71 -26.45
C PHE A 77 31.96 -25.11 -25.98
N ASP A 78 32.84 -24.14 -25.83
CA ASP A 78 34.18 -24.36 -25.36
C ASP A 78 34.58 -23.29 -24.37
N SER A 79 34.27 -23.52 -23.09
CA SER A 79 35.13 -23.16 -21.96
C SER A 79 34.46 -23.43 -20.63
N GLU A 80 35.22 -23.72 -19.63
CA GLU A 80 35.03 -24.10 -18.22
C GLU A 80 34.09 -23.15 -17.37
N GLN A 81 33.02 -22.53 -17.89
CA GLN A 81 32.22 -21.55 -17.16
C GLN A 81 30.68 -21.69 -17.19
N PRO A 82 30.06 -22.84 -17.52
CA PRO A 82 28.59 -22.95 -17.45
C PRO A 82 28.04 -22.76 -16.02
N GLU A 83 28.79 -23.25 -15.00
CA GLU A 83 28.38 -23.14 -13.60
C GLU A 83 28.35 -21.69 -13.09
N LYS A 84 29.33 -20.86 -13.48
CA LYS A 84 29.37 -19.45 -13.07
C LYS A 84 28.29 -18.59 -13.73
N ASP A 85 27.91 -18.90 -14.96
CA ASP A 85 26.82 -18.19 -15.68
C ASP A 85 25.44 -18.57 -15.13
N GLU A 86 25.27 -19.81 -14.71
CA GLU A 86 24.05 -20.25 -14.01
C GLU A 86 23.94 -19.61 -12.62
N GLU A 87 25.02 -19.64 -11.83
CA GLU A 87 25.08 -18.96 -10.51
C GLU A 87 24.80 -17.46 -10.64
N ARG A 88 25.37 -16.80 -11.64
CA ARG A 88 25.13 -15.39 -11.94
C ARG A 88 23.65 -15.15 -12.28
N THR A 89 23.07 -15.98 -13.11
CA THR A 89 21.68 -15.88 -13.53
C THR A 89 20.73 -16.12 -12.35
N GLN A 90 21.00 -17.12 -11.51
CA GLN A 90 20.24 -17.40 -10.30
C GLN A 90 20.34 -16.25 -9.30
N TRP A 91 21.53 -15.68 -9.15
CA TRP A 91 21.73 -14.54 -8.29
C TRP A 91 20.96 -13.29 -8.78
N LEU A 92 21.01 -12.96 -10.08
CA LEU A 92 20.22 -11.88 -10.66
C LEU A 92 18.71 -12.11 -10.49
N LYS A 93 18.25 -13.35 -10.66
CA LYS A 93 16.85 -13.73 -10.38
C LYS A 93 16.50 -13.53 -8.90
N SER A 94 17.41 -13.84 -7.96
CA SER A 94 17.20 -13.60 -6.53
C SER A 94 17.09 -12.11 -6.17
N GLN A 95 17.72 -11.23 -6.98
CA GLN A 95 17.58 -9.77 -6.87
C GLN A 95 16.32 -9.24 -7.59
N GLY A 96 15.48 -10.14 -8.08
CA GLY A 96 14.21 -9.83 -8.75
C GLY A 96 14.35 -9.44 -10.22
N TYR A 97 15.50 -9.67 -10.86
CA TYR A 97 15.66 -9.43 -12.29
C TYR A 97 15.16 -10.61 -13.12
N LYS A 98 14.39 -10.31 -14.16
CA LYS A 98 14.05 -11.26 -15.22
C LYS A 98 15.13 -11.14 -16.32
N VAL A 99 15.87 -12.22 -16.53
CA VAL A 99 16.91 -12.27 -17.56
C VAL A 99 16.31 -12.90 -18.82
N LEU A 100 16.35 -12.18 -19.93
CA LEU A 100 15.97 -12.63 -21.26
C LEU A 100 17.26 -12.80 -22.06
N ARG A 101 17.43 -13.96 -22.67
CA ARG A 101 18.55 -14.25 -23.57
C ARG A 101 18.04 -14.50 -24.97
N PHE A 102 18.71 -13.90 -25.94
CA PHE A 102 18.43 -14.06 -27.36
C PHE A 102 19.73 -14.31 -28.08
N THR A 103 19.71 -15.19 -29.05
CA THR A 103 20.85 -15.36 -29.94
C THR A 103 20.94 -14.21 -30.96
N ASN A 104 22.12 -13.96 -31.50
CA ASN A 104 22.28 -13.01 -32.60
C ASN A 104 21.33 -13.30 -33.77
N GLU A 105 21.11 -14.58 -34.06
CA GLU A 105 20.24 -15.04 -35.15
C GLU A 105 18.77 -14.70 -34.88
N GLU A 106 18.26 -15.00 -33.68
CA GLU A 106 16.90 -14.60 -33.27
C GLU A 106 16.69 -13.08 -33.40
N VAL A 107 17.65 -12.30 -32.91
CA VAL A 107 17.56 -10.82 -32.96
C VAL A 107 17.52 -10.32 -34.41
N LEU A 108 18.31 -10.87 -35.31
CA LEU A 108 18.44 -10.37 -36.69
C LEU A 108 17.39 -10.95 -37.64
N GLN A 109 16.95 -12.19 -37.43
CA GLN A 109 16.01 -12.88 -38.35
C GLN A 109 14.59 -12.93 -37.82
N GLU A 110 14.40 -12.95 -36.48
CA GLU A 110 13.09 -13.07 -35.82
C GLU A 110 12.79 -11.85 -34.94
N THR A 111 13.19 -10.68 -35.35
CA THR A 111 13.10 -9.43 -34.55
C THR A 111 11.71 -9.21 -33.94
N GLU A 112 10.65 -9.46 -34.72
CA GLU A 112 9.26 -9.28 -34.23
C GLU A 112 8.94 -10.23 -33.05
N ALA A 113 9.37 -11.48 -33.13
CA ALA A 113 9.17 -12.46 -32.04
C ALA A 113 9.98 -12.03 -30.78
N VAL A 114 11.20 -11.53 -30.95
CA VAL A 114 12.03 -10.99 -29.88
C VAL A 114 11.32 -9.79 -29.21
N ILE A 115 10.82 -8.84 -29.99
CA ILE A 115 10.08 -7.67 -29.48
C ILE A 115 8.79 -8.07 -28.77
N ILE A 116 8.06 -9.07 -29.25
CA ILE A 116 6.88 -9.61 -28.57
C ILE A 116 7.27 -10.18 -27.20
N LYS A 117 8.29 -11.02 -27.11
CA LYS A 117 8.79 -11.58 -25.83
C LYS A 117 9.22 -10.49 -24.85
N ILE A 118 9.86 -9.42 -25.35
CA ILE A 118 10.24 -8.26 -24.51
C ILE A 118 9.00 -7.50 -24.02
N LYS A 119 8.02 -7.26 -24.90
CA LYS A 119 6.74 -6.61 -24.52
C LYS A 119 5.95 -7.45 -23.52
N GLU A 120 5.91 -8.75 -23.71
CA GLU A 120 5.30 -9.68 -22.74
C GLU A 120 6.03 -9.62 -21.39
N ALA A 121 7.35 -9.52 -21.40
CA ALA A 121 8.13 -9.33 -20.17
C ALA A 121 7.89 -7.98 -19.52
N LEU A 122 7.67 -6.92 -20.29
CA LEU A 122 7.31 -5.59 -19.80
C LEU A 122 5.86 -5.52 -19.30
N ASN A 123 4.94 -6.17 -20.01
CA ASN A 123 3.51 -6.28 -19.65
C ASN A 123 3.26 -7.34 -18.57
N THR A 124 4.18 -8.28 -18.38
CA THR A 124 4.24 -8.94 -17.09
C THR A 124 4.49 -7.81 -16.12
N LYS A 125 3.43 -7.33 -15.44
CA LYS A 125 3.55 -6.42 -14.28
C LYS A 125 4.81 -6.85 -13.58
N ILE A 126 5.74 -5.93 -13.34
CA ILE A 126 6.91 -6.25 -12.53
C ILE A 126 6.31 -6.98 -11.38
N GLY A 127 6.65 -8.27 -11.33
CA GLY A 127 6.25 -9.01 -10.17
C GLY A 127 6.65 -8.14 -9.03
N THR A 128 5.70 -7.49 -8.37
CA THR A 128 5.78 -7.49 -6.94
C THR A 128 6.55 -8.76 -6.70
N GLN A 129 7.78 -8.68 -6.15
CA GLN A 129 8.45 -9.87 -5.65
C GLN A 129 7.33 -10.79 -5.25
N GLN A 130 7.28 -12.01 -5.76
CA GLN A 130 6.33 -12.98 -5.26
C GLN A 130 6.60 -13.07 -3.76
N PHE A 131 6.00 -12.19 -3.01
CA PHE A 131 5.71 -12.39 -1.64
C PHE A 131 4.62 -13.47 -1.66
N GLY A 132 5.06 -14.73 -1.64
CA GLY A 132 4.17 -15.87 -1.65
C GLY A 132 3.60 -16.23 -3.04
N LYS A 133 3.27 -17.52 -3.19
CA LYS A 133 2.37 -18.04 -4.23
C LYS A 133 1.16 -17.10 -4.33
N PRO A 134 0.52 -16.94 -5.54
CA PRO A 134 -0.80 -16.33 -5.59
C PRO A 134 -1.60 -16.92 -4.44
N LEU A 135 -2.06 -16.03 -3.54
CA LEU A 135 -2.95 -16.45 -2.47
C LEU A 135 -4.05 -17.26 -3.16
N PRO A 136 -4.36 -18.48 -2.72
CA PRO A 136 -5.47 -19.21 -3.27
C PRO A 136 -6.67 -18.26 -3.18
N LEU A 137 -7.20 -17.89 -4.34
CA LEU A 137 -8.45 -17.15 -4.44
C LEU A 137 -9.52 -18.10 -3.89
N GLY A 138 -9.89 -17.90 -2.64
CA GLY A 138 -10.94 -18.71 -2.01
C GLY A 138 -10.46 -19.53 -0.81
N GLY A 139 -10.68 -18.99 0.38
CA GLY A 139 -11.33 -19.74 1.39
C GLY A 139 -10.62 -20.88 2.09
N ASP A 140 -9.51 -20.62 2.76
CA ASP A 140 -9.13 -21.45 3.91
C ASP A 140 -9.16 -20.63 5.21
N GLY A 141 -10.17 -19.77 5.40
CA GLY A 141 -10.51 -19.18 6.69
C GLY A 141 -9.39 -18.46 7.42
N VAL A 142 -8.42 -17.86 6.69
CA VAL A 142 -7.35 -17.11 7.32
C VAL A 142 -7.89 -15.77 7.80
N GLY A 143 -8.01 -15.62 9.12
CA GLY A 143 -8.51 -14.40 9.75
C GLY A 143 -7.59 -13.20 9.56
N LEU A 144 -8.19 -12.03 9.30
CA LEU A 144 -7.55 -10.72 9.30
C LEU A 144 -8.31 -9.77 10.22
N THR A 145 -7.62 -9.15 11.16
CA THR A 145 -8.21 -8.10 12.00
C THR A 145 -7.77 -6.73 11.49
N ILE A 146 -8.73 -5.87 11.17
CA ILE A 146 -8.50 -4.46 10.84
C ILE A 146 -9.04 -3.63 11.98
N LEU A 147 -8.16 -2.87 12.64
CA LEU A 147 -8.53 -1.97 13.74
C LEU A 147 -8.46 -0.52 13.29
N LYS A 148 -9.58 0.20 13.39
CA LYS A 148 -9.59 1.65 13.26
C LYS A 148 -9.61 2.31 14.63
N VAL A 149 -8.63 3.15 14.91
CA VAL A 149 -8.55 3.91 16.16
C VAL A 149 -8.90 5.38 15.96
N GLY A 150 -9.79 5.89 16.83
CA GLY A 150 -10.22 7.29 16.81
C GLY A 150 -9.13 8.27 17.28
N GLY A 151 -9.19 9.53 16.82
CA GLY A 151 -8.22 10.55 17.21
C GLY A 151 -8.21 10.86 18.71
N ALA A 152 -9.32 10.71 19.41
CA ALA A 152 -9.40 10.89 20.85
C ALA A 152 -8.53 9.90 21.62
N ILE A 153 -8.58 8.63 21.21
CA ILE A 153 -7.78 7.55 21.81
C ILE A 153 -6.29 7.75 21.52
N VAL A 154 -5.95 8.21 20.30
CA VAL A 154 -4.56 8.48 19.89
C VAL A 154 -3.91 9.56 20.76
N GLU A 155 -4.70 10.49 21.33
CA GLU A 155 -4.22 11.57 22.19
C GLU A 155 -4.22 11.24 23.68
N ASP A 156 -4.94 10.23 24.09
CA ASP A 156 -4.94 9.72 25.46
C ASP A 156 -3.85 8.67 25.64
N GLU A 157 -2.75 9.07 26.27
CA GLU A 157 -1.57 8.22 26.45
C GLU A 157 -1.87 6.89 27.12
N ARG A 158 -2.76 6.88 28.13
CA ARG A 158 -3.11 5.67 28.88
C ARG A 158 -3.97 4.74 28.03
N GLN A 159 -5.00 5.27 27.37
CA GLN A 159 -5.88 4.49 26.52
C GLN A 159 -5.13 3.97 25.29
N LEU A 160 -4.27 4.79 24.68
CA LEU A 160 -3.44 4.40 23.55
C LEU A 160 -2.49 3.26 23.94
N SER A 161 -1.79 3.36 25.07
CA SER A 161 -0.88 2.28 25.52
C SER A 161 -1.60 0.96 25.68
N LEU A 162 -2.76 0.95 26.36
CA LEU A 162 -3.56 -0.26 26.55
C LEU A 162 -4.10 -0.80 25.21
N LEU A 163 -4.55 0.07 24.32
CA LEU A 163 -5.01 -0.34 22.98
C LEU A 163 -3.88 -1.00 22.17
N LEU A 164 -2.68 -0.42 22.17
CA LEU A 164 -1.55 -0.97 21.43
C LEU A 164 -1.04 -2.29 22.02
N GLU A 165 -1.08 -2.44 23.35
CA GLU A 165 -0.81 -3.71 24.02
C GLU A 165 -1.81 -4.79 23.57
N ASN A 166 -3.12 -4.51 23.66
CA ASN A 166 -4.19 -5.43 23.23
C ASN A 166 -4.08 -5.72 21.72
N PHE A 167 -3.85 -4.70 20.88
CA PHE A 167 -3.67 -4.91 19.44
C PHE A 167 -2.45 -5.78 19.14
N SER A 168 -1.36 -5.60 19.89
CA SER A 168 -0.15 -6.42 19.72
C SER A 168 -0.40 -7.89 20.04
N ALA A 169 -1.27 -8.16 21.01
CA ALA A 169 -1.65 -9.50 21.43
C ALA A 169 -2.62 -10.22 20.47
N ILE A 170 -3.30 -9.50 19.56
CA ILE A 170 -4.16 -10.12 18.54
C ILE A 170 -3.31 -11.05 17.68
N PRO A 171 -3.66 -12.36 17.59
CA PRO A 171 -2.91 -13.30 16.78
C PRO A 171 -3.16 -13.10 15.28
N GLY A 172 -2.22 -13.55 14.47
CA GLY A 172 -2.38 -13.56 13.02
C GLY A 172 -2.16 -12.20 12.35
N ARG A 173 -2.78 -12.03 11.18
CA ARG A 173 -2.63 -10.84 10.34
C ARG A 173 -3.49 -9.70 10.87
N LYS A 174 -2.93 -8.50 10.87
CA LYS A 174 -3.62 -7.32 11.37
C LYS A 174 -3.19 -6.02 10.69
N VAL A 175 -4.11 -5.08 10.59
CA VAL A 175 -3.91 -3.73 10.04
C VAL A 175 -4.41 -2.72 11.06
N LEU A 176 -3.66 -1.63 11.25
CA LEU A 176 -4.09 -0.51 12.08
C LEU A 176 -4.39 0.71 11.19
N ILE A 177 -5.55 1.33 11.36
CA ILE A 177 -5.90 2.59 10.72
C ILE A 177 -6.12 3.63 11.81
N HIS A 178 -5.47 4.78 11.72
CA HIS A 178 -5.56 5.78 12.77
C HIS A 178 -6.20 7.09 12.29
N GLY A 179 -6.83 7.81 13.21
CA GLY A 179 -7.17 9.21 13.05
C GLY A 179 -6.04 10.13 13.54
N GLY A 180 -6.35 11.40 13.71
CA GLY A 180 -5.38 12.41 14.19
C GLY A 180 -5.96 13.83 14.14
N GLY A 181 -7.28 13.94 13.91
CA GLY A 181 -7.93 15.22 13.68
C GLY A 181 -7.79 16.24 14.81
N ARG A 182 -7.89 15.81 16.08
CA ARG A 182 -7.69 16.70 17.25
C ARG A 182 -6.25 17.23 17.26
N ARG A 183 -5.26 16.34 17.07
CA ARG A 183 -3.85 16.73 17.02
C ARG A 183 -3.55 17.70 15.87
N ALA A 184 -4.13 17.48 14.70
CA ALA A 184 -4.01 18.40 13.59
C ALA A 184 -4.60 19.78 13.91
N THR A 185 -5.74 19.85 14.62
CA THR A 185 -6.33 21.11 15.08
C THR A 185 -5.40 21.84 16.05
N GLN A 186 -4.78 21.13 17.02
CA GLN A 186 -3.84 21.73 17.97
C GLN A 186 -2.59 22.28 17.25
N VAL A 187 -1.99 21.51 16.34
CA VAL A 187 -0.83 21.95 15.58
C VAL A 187 -1.18 23.12 14.66
N ALA A 188 -2.31 23.08 13.97
CA ALA A 188 -2.79 24.21 13.17
C ALA A 188 -2.91 25.49 14.00
N SER A 189 -3.54 25.41 15.19
CA SER A 189 -3.66 26.55 16.11
C SER A 189 -2.29 27.10 16.54
N GLN A 190 -1.32 26.23 16.84
CA GLN A 190 0.05 26.65 17.19
C GLN A 190 0.76 27.36 16.03
N LEU A 191 0.42 27.01 14.80
CA LEU A 191 0.96 27.65 13.58
C LEU A 191 0.13 28.87 13.12
N GLY A 192 -0.92 29.25 13.85
CA GLY A 192 -1.80 30.36 13.49
C GLY A 192 -2.72 30.05 12.29
N ILE A 193 -2.95 28.76 12.01
CA ILE A 193 -3.84 28.30 10.92
C ILE A 193 -5.20 27.95 11.51
N GLU A 194 -6.26 28.56 10.96
CA GLU A 194 -7.64 28.29 11.38
C GLU A 194 -8.08 26.90 10.90
N SER A 195 -8.63 26.11 11.81
CA SER A 195 -9.21 24.82 11.50
C SER A 195 -10.72 24.87 11.47
N ARG A 196 -11.32 24.75 10.29
CA ARG A 196 -12.78 24.79 10.09
C ARG A 196 -13.33 23.40 9.82
N MET A 197 -14.46 23.10 10.48
CA MET A 197 -15.17 21.84 10.34
C MET A 197 -16.60 22.11 9.83
N VAL A 198 -17.04 21.36 8.85
CA VAL A 198 -18.42 21.41 8.31
C VAL A 198 -18.93 19.98 8.19
N ASN A 199 -20.09 19.69 8.78
CA ASN A 199 -20.70 18.36 8.79
C ASN A 199 -19.71 17.24 9.23
N GLY A 200 -18.91 17.51 10.26
CA GLY A 200 -17.92 16.57 10.79
C GLY A 200 -16.67 16.36 9.90
N ARG A 201 -16.53 17.11 8.81
CA ARG A 201 -15.39 17.06 7.88
C ARG A 201 -14.57 18.33 7.95
N ARG A 202 -13.26 18.20 7.85
CA ARG A 202 -12.33 19.32 7.87
C ARG A 202 -12.25 19.97 6.50
N ILE A 203 -12.45 21.28 6.43
CA ILE A 203 -12.06 22.06 5.25
C ILE A 203 -10.53 22.06 5.20
N THR A 204 -9.98 21.62 4.09
CA THR A 204 -8.54 21.39 3.91
C THR A 204 -8.03 22.24 2.75
N ASP A 205 -7.69 23.51 3.04
CA ASP A 205 -6.93 24.34 2.11
C ASP A 205 -5.45 23.94 2.07
N GLU A 206 -4.63 24.56 1.26
CA GLU A 206 -3.21 24.24 1.10
C GLU A 206 -2.45 24.23 2.44
N LYS A 207 -2.64 25.23 3.29
CA LYS A 207 -1.97 25.32 4.59
C LYS A 207 -2.43 24.21 5.53
N MET A 208 -3.71 23.91 5.53
CA MET A 208 -4.26 22.83 6.33
C MET A 208 -3.84 21.46 5.78
N LEU A 209 -3.64 21.33 4.45
CA LEU A 209 -3.10 20.10 3.84
C LEU A 209 -1.69 19.81 4.34
N ASP A 210 -0.83 20.83 4.41
CA ASP A 210 0.52 20.68 4.98
C ASP A 210 0.45 20.21 6.43
N VAL A 211 -0.43 20.81 7.24
CA VAL A 211 -0.63 20.41 8.64
C VAL A 211 -1.08 18.97 8.76
N VAL A 212 -2.11 18.54 8.03
CA VAL A 212 -2.60 17.17 8.13
C VAL A 212 -1.57 16.16 7.59
N THR A 213 -0.81 16.52 6.56
CA THR A 213 0.27 15.68 6.03
C THR A 213 1.38 15.49 7.08
N MET A 214 1.86 16.56 7.69
CA MET A 214 2.86 16.49 8.77
C MET A 214 2.34 15.68 9.97
N VAL A 215 1.10 15.95 10.39
CA VAL A 215 0.54 15.36 11.62
C VAL A 215 0.14 13.90 11.38
N TYR A 216 -0.61 13.59 10.32
CA TYR A 216 -1.09 12.23 10.10
C TYR A 216 0.02 11.32 9.58
N GLY A 217 0.70 11.70 8.47
CA GLY A 217 1.73 10.89 7.84
C GLY A 217 3.04 10.84 8.62
N GLY A 218 3.39 11.93 9.31
CA GLY A 218 4.60 12.04 10.11
C GLY A 218 4.40 11.73 11.58
N LEU A 219 3.86 12.68 12.32
CA LEU A 219 3.86 12.65 13.79
C LEU A 219 3.09 11.45 14.36
N VAL A 220 1.80 11.34 14.07
CA VAL A 220 0.95 10.29 14.65
C VAL A 220 1.33 8.92 14.11
N ASN A 221 1.46 8.78 12.80
CA ASN A 221 1.78 7.51 12.16
C ASN A 221 3.09 6.92 12.69
N LYS A 222 4.17 7.71 12.71
CA LYS A 222 5.50 7.21 13.11
C LYS A 222 5.59 6.97 14.63
N GLN A 223 4.86 7.73 15.46
CA GLN A 223 4.76 7.42 16.88
C GLN A 223 4.06 6.06 17.13
N LEU A 224 2.96 5.78 16.42
CA LEU A 224 2.28 4.48 16.51
C LEU A 224 3.19 3.34 16.06
N VAL A 225 3.88 3.50 14.92
CA VAL A 225 4.84 2.50 14.43
C VAL A 225 5.94 2.23 15.45
N ALA A 226 6.56 3.28 16.01
CA ALA A 226 7.63 3.10 17.02
C ALA A 226 7.15 2.35 18.26
N ARG A 227 5.93 2.63 18.74
CA ARG A 227 5.32 1.93 19.88
C ARG A 227 4.99 0.48 19.55
N LEU A 228 4.44 0.19 18.37
CA LEU A 228 4.16 -1.18 17.92
C LEU A 228 5.44 -2.00 17.77
N GLN A 229 6.52 -1.40 17.25
CA GLN A 229 7.85 -2.04 17.21
C GLN A 229 8.34 -2.39 18.61
N ALA A 230 8.12 -1.51 19.61
CA ALA A 230 8.47 -1.78 21.00
C ALA A 230 7.68 -2.96 21.60
N HIS A 231 6.49 -3.26 21.08
CA HIS A 231 5.68 -4.44 21.43
C HIS A 231 6.00 -5.66 20.55
N GLY A 232 7.06 -5.63 19.72
CA GLY A 232 7.46 -6.73 18.85
C GLY A 232 6.61 -6.92 17.59
N VAL A 233 5.76 -5.95 17.25
CA VAL A 233 4.97 -5.95 16.01
C VAL A 233 5.80 -5.33 14.89
N ASN A 234 6.04 -6.08 13.81
CA ASN A 234 6.74 -5.57 12.62
C ASN A 234 5.84 -4.60 11.83
N ALA A 235 5.71 -3.39 12.34
CA ALA A 235 4.79 -2.37 11.83
C ALA A 235 5.44 -1.48 10.77
N LEU A 236 4.69 -1.18 9.70
CA LEU A 236 5.08 -0.26 8.63
C LEU A 236 4.02 0.84 8.49
N GLY A 237 4.44 2.08 8.71
CA GLY A 237 3.56 3.25 8.57
C GLY A 237 3.48 3.72 7.13
N LEU A 238 2.25 3.85 6.62
CA LEU A 238 1.91 4.16 5.25
C LEU A 238 0.83 5.25 5.16
N THR A 239 0.83 5.97 4.07
CA THR A 239 -0.29 6.74 3.54
C THR A 239 -0.83 6.02 2.29
N GLY A 240 -1.92 6.47 1.72
CA GLY A 240 -2.42 5.92 0.45
C GLY A 240 -1.50 6.19 -0.73
N ALA A 241 -0.61 7.19 -0.64
CA ALA A 241 0.37 7.50 -1.69
C ALA A 241 1.55 6.51 -1.72
N ASP A 242 1.85 5.86 -0.58
CA ASP A 242 2.90 4.86 -0.52
C ASP A 242 2.46 3.62 -1.31
N MET A 243 3.26 3.19 -2.27
CA MET A 243 2.96 2.07 -3.18
C MET A 243 1.66 2.23 -4.00
N ASP A 244 1.10 3.45 -4.09
CA ASP A 244 -0.22 3.71 -4.73
C ASP A 244 -1.37 2.87 -4.12
N ILE A 245 -1.32 2.66 -2.80
CA ILE A 245 -2.25 1.76 -2.09
C ILE A 245 -3.68 2.29 -2.10
N VAL A 246 -3.88 3.61 -1.92
CA VAL A 246 -5.23 4.23 -1.94
C VAL A 246 -5.23 5.45 -2.82
N ARG A 247 -5.89 5.34 -3.96
CA ARG A 247 -6.12 6.44 -4.90
C ARG A 247 -7.49 7.06 -4.69
N SER A 248 -7.56 8.38 -4.83
CA SER A 248 -8.77 9.18 -4.63
C SER A 248 -8.84 10.29 -5.67
N HIS A 249 -10.02 10.80 -5.93
CA HIS A 249 -10.17 12.08 -6.60
C HIS A 249 -10.52 13.17 -5.58
N ARG A 250 -10.19 14.43 -5.91
CA ARG A 250 -10.62 15.56 -5.10
C ARG A 250 -12.14 15.62 -5.07
N ARG A 251 -12.72 15.74 -3.87
CA ARG A 251 -14.17 15.82 -3.70
C ARG A 251 -14.77 16.96 -4.53
N PRO A 252 -15.78 16.68 -5.38
CA PRO A 252 -16.46 17.71 -6.15
C PRO A 252 -17.12 18.76 -5.26
N VAL A 253 -16.98 20.02 -5.64
CA VAL A 253 -17.64 21.14 -4.96
C VAL A 253 -19.15 21.04 -5.21
N LYS A 254 -19.92 21.04 -4.11
CA LYS A 254 -21.38 21.17 -4.10
C LYS A 254 -21.73 22.41 -3.28
N ASP A 255 -22.45 22.23 -2.18
CA ASP A 255 -22.80 23.33 -1.26
C ASP A 255 -21.59 23.89 -0.49
N VAL A 256 -20.56 23.05 -0.31
CA VAL A 256 -19.34 23.38 0.42
C VAL A 256 -18.12 22.94 -0.39
N ASP A 257 -17.15 23.83 -0.56
CA ASP A 257 -15.81 23.47 -1.02
C ASP A 257 -14.98 22.98 0.19
N TYR A 258 -14.70 21.68 0.20
CA TYR A 258 -13.85 21.09 1.24
C TYR A 258 -12.34 21.19 0.95
N GLY A 259 -11.93 21.75 -0.19
CA GLY A 259 -10.55 21.87 -0.60
C GLY A 259 -9.91 20.54 -0.99
N PHE A 260 -8.77 20.22 -0.42
CA PHE A 260 -7.99 19.00 -0.71
C PHE A 260 -8.51 17.78 0.09
N VAL A 261 -9.80 17.51 -0.03
CA VAL A 261 -10.44 16.32 0.54
C VAL A 261 -10.61 15.27 -0.54
N GLY A 262 -10.21 14.03 -0.26
CA GLY A 262 -10.29 12.90 -1.18
C GLY A 262 -11.54 12.05 -0.97
N ASP A 263 -12.18 11.65 -2.08
CA ASP A 263 -13.12 10.55 -2.17
C ASP A 263 -12.41 9.36 -2.83
N VAL A 264 -12.44 8.19 -2.18
CA VAL A 264 -11.64 7.03 -2.60
C VAL A 264 -12.22 6.41 -3.87
N ASP A 265 -11.35 6.22 -4.87
CA ASP A 265 -11.64 5.56 -6.13
C ASP A 265 -11.20 4.10 -6.13
N HIS A 266 -10.02 3.83 -5.57
CA HIS A 266 -9.38 2.53 -5.65
C HIS A 266 -8.50 2.24 -4.43
N VAL A 267 -8.48 0.98 -4.02
CA VAL A 267 -7.55 0.44 -3.02
C VAL A 267 -6.88 -0.80 -3.60
N ASP A 268 -5.55 -0.84 -3.59
CA ASP A 268 -4.78 -2.01 -4.01
C ASP A 268 -4.71 -3.06 -2.88
N GLY A 269 -5.72 -3.93 -2.86
CA GLY A 269 -5.80 -5.03 -1.88
C GLY A 269 -4.71 -6.07 -2.06
N GLU A 270 -4.20 -6.28 -3.28
CA GLU A 270 -3.12 -7.23 -3.55
C GLU A 270 -1.82 -6.78 -2.90
N GLN A 271 -1.48 -5.49 -2.98
CA GLN A 271 -0.29 -4.94 -2.34
C GLN A 271 -0.40 -4.95 -0.81
N LEU A 272 -1.57 -4.62 -0.26
CA LEU A 272 -1.80 -4.75 1.19
C LEU A 272 -1.67 -6.19 1.65
N ALA A 273 -2.25 -7.16 0.92
CA ALA A 273 -2.11 -8.57 1.21
C ALA A 273 -0.65 -9.03 1.14
N ALA A 274 0.12 -8.58 0.14
CA ALA A 274 1.54 -8.90 0.02
C ALA A 274 2.37 -8.43 1.23
N LEU A 275 2.07 -7.26 1.79
CA LEU A 275 2.70 -6.79 3.04
C LEU A 275 2.36 -7.72 4.22
N LEU A 276 1.08 -8.11 4.35
CA LEU A 276 0.62 -9.00 5.41
C LEU A 276 1.27 -10.39 5.31
N GLU A 277 1.43 -10.93 4.10
CA GLU A 277 2.12 -12.20 3.85
C GLU A 277 3.63 -12.12 4.13
N ALA A 278 4.23 -10.95 3.99
CA ALA A 278 5.62 -10.70 4.39
C ALA A 278 5.79 -10.54 5.92
N GLY A 279 4.73 -10.72 6.72
CA GLY A 279 4.76 -10.54 8.16
C GLY A 279 4.85 -9.08 8.61
N ILE A 280 4.44 -8.16 7.73
CA ILE A 280 4.41 -6.72 8.01
C ILE A 280 2.98 -6.33 8.42
N THR A 281 2.85 -5.54 9.48
CA THR A 281 1.59 -4.95 9.92
C THR A 281 1.47 -3.52 9.37
N PRO A 282 0.62 -3.25 8.36
CA PRO A 282 0.39 -1.91 7.86
C PRO A 282 -0.27 -1.01 8.91
N VAL A 283 0.23 0.23 9.04
CA VAL A 283 -0.36 1.30 9.86
C VAL A 283 -0.72 2.44 8.92
N LEU A 284 -2.00 2.56 8.57
CA LEU A 284 -2.48 3.48 7.55
C LEU A 284 -2.91 4.82 8.15
N ALA A 285 -2.36 5.90 7.63
CA ALA A 285 -2.81 7.26 7.88
C ALA A 285 -3.95 7.66 6.92
N PRO A 286 -4.88 8.55 7.33
CA PRO A 286 -6.00 8.98 6.49
C PRO A 286 -5.59 10.03 5.45
N LEU A 287 -4.58 9.70 4.66
CA LEU A 287 -4.06 10.48 3.54
C LEU A 287 -4.06 9.61 2.29
N THR A 288 -4.59 10.13 1.21
CA THR A 288 -4.62 9.49 -0.11
C THR A 288 -3.94 10.38 -1.14
N HIS A 289 -3.98 10.03 -2.42
CA HIS A 289 -3.44 10.87 -3.49
C HIS A 289 -4.30 10.74 -4.75
N ASP A 290 -4.16 11.72 -5.66
CA ASP A 290 -4.95 11.76 -6.90
C ASP A 290 -4.30 11.04 -8.10
N GLY A 291 -3.07 10.55 -7.94
CA GLY A 291 -2.29 9.96 -9.03
C GLY A 291 -1.51 10.99 -9.86
N ASP A 292 -1.81 12.28 -9.69
CA ASP A 292 -1.17 13.39 -10.40
C ASP A 292 -0.17 14.18 -9.52
N GLY A 293 0.11 13.66 -8.32
CA GLY A 293 1.11 14.20 -7.40
C GLY A 293 0.53 14.99 -6.22
N THR A 294 -0.79 15.05 -6.06
CA THR A 294 -1.45 15.78 -4.95
C THR A 294 -1.88 14.84 -3.84
N ILE A 295 -1.50 15.15 -2.60
CA ILE A 295 -2.02 14.45 -1.42
C ILE A 295 -3.43 14.98 -1.11
N LEU A 296 -4.31 14.08 -0.68
CA LEU A 296 -5.67 14.39 -0.29
C LEU A 296 -5.94 13.91 1.15
N ASN A 297 -6.62 14.76 1.93
CA ASN A 297 -7.10 14.42 3.27
C ASN A 297 -8.36 13.56 3.16
N THR A 298 -8.35 12.37 3.76
CA THR A 298 -9.48 11.44 3.70
C THR A 298 -9.93 11.07 5.11
N ASN A 299 -11.17 10.62 5.25
CA ASN A 299 -11.70 10.19 6.55
C ASN A 299 -11.14 8.79 6.91
N ALA A 300 -10.67 8.62 8.16
CA ALA A 300 -10.09 7.37 8.63
C ALA A 300 -11.11 6.21 8.67
N ASP A 301 -12.40 6.48 8.93
CA ASP A 301 -13.44 5.45 8.87
C ASP A 301 -13.65 4.97 7.42
N THR A 302 -13.56 5.89 6.45
CA THR A 302 -13.59 5.55 5.03
C THR A 302 -12.40 4.67 4.66
N ILE A 303 -11.16 5.05 5.04
CA ILE A 303 -9.97 4.23 4.78
C ILE A 303 -10.13 2.82 5.37
N ALA A 304 -10.66 2.71 6.60
CA ALA A 304 -10.87 1.42 7.25
C ALA A 304 -11.87 0.54 6.49
N SER A 305 -13.00 1.12 6.08
CA SER A 305 -14.02 0.39 5.32
C SER A 305 -13.50 -0.07 3.94
N VAL A 306 -12.86 0.83 3.17
CA VAL A 306 -12.38 0.47 1.82
C VAL A 306 -11.21 -0.51 1.86
N ALA A 307 -10.32 -0.41 2.86
CA ALA A 307 -9.24 -1.37 3.07
C ALA A 307 -9.79 -2.76 3.45
N ALA A 308 -10.82 -2.80 4.31
CA ALA A 308 -11.48 -4.05 4.70
C ALA A 308 -12.13 -4.74 3.48
N ARG A 309 -12.86 -3.99 2.65
CA ARG A 309 -13.48 -4.48 1.42
C ARG A 309 -12.44 -4.97 0.40
N ALA A 310 -11.34 -4.22 0.23
CA ALA A 310 -10.26 -4.61 -0.68
C ALA A 310 -9.51 -5.87 -0.24
N LEU A 311 -9.50 -6.18 1.07
CA LEU A 311 -8.87 -7.36 1.65
C LEU A 311 -9.82 -8.55 1.84
N ALA A 312 -11.14 -8.34 1.76
CA ALA A 312 -12.15 -9.40 1.89
C ALA A 312 -12.02 -10.55 0.85
N PRO A 313 -11.57 -10.31 -0.40
CA PRO A 313 -11.29 -11.40 -1.33
C PRO A 313 -10.14 -12.33 -0.92
N PHE A 314 -9.26 -11.90 -0.02
CA PHE A 314 -8.06 -12.63 0.39
C PHE A 314 -8.18 -13.24 1.79
N TYR A 315 -9.04 -12.67 2.66
CA TYR A 315 -9.12 -13.02 4.09
C TYR A 315 -10.54 -13.01 4.61
N GLU A 316 -10.79 -13.73 5.71
CA GLU A 316 -11.95 -13.51 6.56
C GLU A 316 -11.74 -12.26 7.42
N VAL A 317 -12.19 -11.11 6.92
CA VAL A 317 -11.94 -9.81 7.55
C VAL A 317 -12.90 -9.54 8.70
N THR A 318 -12.35 -9.25 9.89
CA THR A 318 -13.06 -8.60 10.99
C THR A 318 -12.61 -7.15 11.08
N LEU A 319 -13.50 -6.20 10.83
CA LEU A 319 -13.25 -4.77 10.96
C LEU A 319 -13.73 -4.29 12.33
N ILE A 320 -12.82 -3.74 13.13
CA ILE A 320 -13.12 -3.20 14.47
C ILE A 320 -13.02 -1.67 14.45
N TYR A 321 -14.11 -1.02 14.77
CA TYR A 321 -14.12 0.42 15.06
C TYR A 321 -14.03 0.63 16.57
N SER A 322 -12.91 1.18 17.04
CA SER A 322 -12.76 1.54 18.45
C SER A 322 -13.31 2.95 18.71
N PHE A 323 -14.19 3.04 19.69
CA PHE A 323 -14.87 4.27 20.10
C PHE A 323 -14.70 4.53 21.60
N GLU A 324 -15.31 5.63 22.06
CA GLU A 324 -15.40 6.04 23.47
C GLU A 324 -16.55 5.34 24.22
N LYS A 325 -17.44 4.63 23.50
CA LYS A 325 -18.58 3.89 24.04
C LYS A 325 -18.41 2.39 23.83
N PRO A 326 -19.01 1.55 24.71
CA PRO A 326 -18.83 0.09 24.65
C PRO A 326 -19.47 -0.59 23.44
N GLY A 327 -20.26 0.13 22.66
CA GLY A 327 -20.95 -0.37 21.47
C GLY A 327 -22.01 0.62 21.01
N VAL A 328 -22.95 0.18 20.20
CA VAL A 328 -24.17 0.89 19.87
C VAL A 328 -25.14 0.73 21.04
N LEU A 329 -25.54 1.85 21.66
CA LEU A 329 -26.39 1.84 22.85
C LEU A 329 -27.84 2.02 22.49
N ARG A 330 -28.75 1.39 23.22
CA ARG A 330 -30.21 1.67 23.16
C ARG A 330 -30.53 3.00 23.79
N ASP A 331 -29.83 3.32 24.87
CA ASP A 331 -29.91 4.59 25.60
C ASP A 331 -28.49 5.19 25.61
N ALA A 332 -28.32 6.36 25.05
CA ALA A 332 -27.01 7.04 24.92
C ALA A 332 -26.36 7.36 26.28
N ASP A 333 -27.16 7.46 27.35
CA ASP A 333 -26.72 7.78 28.70
C ASP A 333 -26.47 6.52 29.59
N ASP A 334 -26.80 5.32 29.09
CA ASP A 334 -26.62 4.03 29.79
C ASP A 334 -25.64 3.11 29.03
N ASP A 335 -24.38 3.08 29.47
CA ASP A 335 -23.32 2.23 28.89
C ASP A 335 -23.62 0.72 29.02
N SER A 336 -24.57 0.30 29.89
CA SER A 336 -25.00 -1.09 29.98
C SER A 336 -26.03 -1.50 28.93
N SER A 337 -26.59 -0.54 28.20
CA SER A 337 -27.62 -0.72 27.17
C SER A 337 -27.10 -1.14 25.79
N VAL A 338 -25.91 -1.74 25.71
CA VAL A 338 -25.30 -2.18 24.45
C VAL A 338 -26.23 -3.10 23.67
N ILE A 339 -26.43 -2.81 22.40
CA ILE A 339 -27.05 -3.73 21.44
C ILE A 339 -25.98 -4.69 20.96
N PRO A 340 -26.02 -5.97 21.33
CA PRO A 340 -24.90 -6.88 21.05
C PRO A 340 -24.79 -7.25 19.57
N HIS A 341 -25.90 -7.20 18.84
CA HIS A 341 -25.95 -7.64 17.44
C HIS A 341 -26.93 -6.79 16.62
N ILE A 342 -26.53 -6.41 15.40
CA ILE A 342 -27.33 -5.61 14.47
C ILE A 342 -27.21 -6.22 13.08
N THR A 343 -28.33 -6.71 12.55
CA THR A 343 -28.51 -7.07 11.14
C THR A 343 -29.10 -5.89 10.36
N ARG A 344 -29.16 -5.97 9.02
CA ARG A 344 -29.84 -4.98 8.19
C ARG A 344 -31.28 -4.74 8.66
N ALA A 345 -32.04 -5.81 8.93
CA ALA A 345 -33.45 -5.70 9.40
C ALA A 345 -33.57 -5.06 10.80
N ASP A 346 -32.60 -5.34 11.69
CA ASP A 346 -32.55 -4.70 13.01
C ASP A 346 -32.25 -3.20 12.87
N PHE A 347 -31.33 -2.83 12.01
CA PHE A 347 -30.97 -1.44 11.74
C PHE A 347 -32.19 -0.64 11.25
N ASP A 348 -32.88 -1.15 10.23
CA ASP A 348 -34.07 -0.47 9.69
C ASP A 348 -35.13 -0.27 10.78
N ARG A 349 -35.35 -1.26 11.64
CA ARG A 349 -36.26 -1.18 12.79
C ARG A 349 -35.80 -0.12 13.80
N TYR A 350 -34.53 -0.13 14.20
CA TYR A 350 -33.99 0.80 15.21
C TYR A 350 -33.90 2.25 14.68
N VAL A 351 -33.79 2.46 13.39
CA VAL A 351 -33.93 3.79 12.77
C VAL A 351 -35.38 4.23 12.79
N ALA A 352 -36.33 3.34 12.46
CA ALA A 352 -37.74 3.66 12.42
C ALA A 352 -38.33 3.99 13.80
N ASP A 353 -37.88 3.32 14.87
CA ASP A 353 -38.33 3.56 16.24
C ASP A 353 -37.49 4.62 16.98
N GLY A 354 -36.46 5.19 16.35
CA GLY A 354 -35.63 6.25 16.91
C GLY A 354 -34.55 5.79 17.88
N THR A 355 -34.40 4.48 18.12
CA THR A 355 -33.31 3.91 18.95
C THR A 355 -31.95 4.26 18.39
N ILE A 356 -31.77 4.16 17.07
CA ILE A 356 -30.55 4.61 16.37
C ILE A 356 -30.87 5.91 15.64
N SER A 357 -30.13 6.97 15.98
CA SER A 357 -30.37 8.30 15.44
C SER A 357 -29.08 9.09 15.19
N GLY A 358 -29.19 10.21 14.51
CA GLY A 358 -28.10 11.18 14.30
C GLY A 358 -26.86 10.58 13.63
N GLY A 359 -25.70 10.88 14.17
CA GLY A 359 -24.40 10.46 13.61
C GLY A 359 -24.10 8.96 13.66
N MET A 360 -24.93 8.17 14.39
CA MET A 360 -24.76 6.71 14.43
C MET A 360 -25.32 6.03 13.18
N ILE A 361 -26.38 6.59 12.56
CA ILE A 361 -27.00 6.05 11.35
C ILE A 361 -25.95 5.83 10.24
N PRO A 362 -25.21 6.86 9.77
CA PRO A 362 -24.24 6.66 8.69
C PRO A 362 -23.10 5.74 9.05
N LYS A 363 -22.76 5.57 10.34
CA LYS A 363 -21.70 4.65 10.78
C LYS A 363 -22.13 3.20 10.63
N ILE A 364 -23.36 2.87 11.10
CA ILE A 364 -23.89 1.51 10.99
C ILE A 364 -24.19 1.17 9.54
N GLU A 365 -24.71 2.14 8.76
CA GLU A 365 -24.96 1.97 7.34
C GLU A 365 -23.67 1.64 6.56
N ASN A 366 -22.58 2.36 6.84
CA ASN A 366 -21.26 2.04 6.27
C ASN A 366 -20.74 0.66 6.72
N ALA A 367 -21.01 0.26 7.95
CA ALA A 367 -20.63 -1.05 8.46
C ALA A 367 -21.40 -2.18 7.78
N LEU A 368 -22.70 -2.03 7.61
CA LEU A 368 -23.56 -2.97 6.88
C LEU A 368 -23.15 -3.07 5.40
N ALA A 369 -22.89 -1.93 4.75
CA ALA A 369 -22.38 -1.93 3.38
C ALA A 369 -21.04 -2.67 3.25
N ALA A 370 -20.14 -2.57 4.24
CA ALA A 370 -18.89 -3.33 4.24
C ALA A 370 -19.13 -4.85 4.35
N VAL A 371 -20.11 -5.28 5.15
CA VAL A 371 -20.51 -6.68 5.25
C VAL A 371 -21.11 -7.19 3.93
N GLU A 372 -22.01 -6.41 3.31
CA GLU A 372 -22.59 -6.71 2.01
C GLU A 372 -21.54 -6.86 0.91
N ASP A 373 -20.41 -6.13 1.04
CA ASP A 373 -19.26 -6.19 0.13
C ASP A 373 -18.20 -7.26 0.54
N GLY A 374 -18.55 -8.20 1.40
CA GLY A 374 -17.76 -9.40 1.69
C GLY A 374 -16.89 -9.33 2.95
N VAL A 375 -16.97 -8.27 3.75
CA VAL A 375 -16.36 -8.24 5.09
C VAL A 375 -17.17 -9.17 5.99
N ARG A 376 -16.51 -10.11 6.66
CA ARG A 376 -17.21 -11.12 7.47
C ARG A 376 -18.08 -10.51 8.56
N ARG A 377 -17.57 -9.52 9.28
CA ARG A 377 -18.29 -8.78 10.32
C ARG A 377 -17.61 -7.46 10.65
N VAL A 378 -18.38 -6.54 11.15
CA VAL A 378 -17.89 -5.27 11.69
C VAL A 378 -18.25 -5.19 13.18
N ILE A 379 -17.30 -4.77 14.01
CA ILE A 379 -17.50 -4.65 15.46
C ILE A 379 -17.30 -3.19 15.86
N ILE A 380 -18.24 -2.66 16.63
CA ILE A 380 -18.15 -1.35 17.27
C ILE A 380 -17.94 -1.56 18.76
N THR A 381 -16.81 -1.12 19.31
CA THR A 381 -16.46 -1.41 20.70
C THR A 381 -15.59 -0.32 21.34
N LEU A 382 -15.37 -0.43 22.66
CA LEU A 382 -14.39 0.40 23.37
C LEU A 382 -12.96 0.11 22.90
N ALA A 383 -12.13 1.15 22.91
CA ALA A 383 -10.70 1.01 22.61
C ALA A 383 -9.96 0.00 23.51
N THR A 384 -10.46 -0.25 24.69
CA THR A 384 -9.91 -1.19 25.67
C THR A 384 -10.44 -2.62 25.54
N ALA A 385 -11.45 -2.87 24.69
CA ALA A 385 -12.14 -4.15 24.53
C ALA A 385 -12.13 -4.60 23.05
N ILE A 386 -10.97 -4.62 22.43
CA ILE A 386 -10.77 -4.98 21.01
C ILE A 386 -10.52 -6.47 20.80
N ASP A 387 -11.10 -7.31 21.65
CA ASP A 387 -10.94 -8.78 21.65
C ASP A 387 -11.76 -9.49 20.55
N GLY A 388 -12.64 -8.77 19.86
CA GLY A 388 -13.49 -9.33 18.83
C GLY A 388 -14.78 -9.99 19.35
N GLU A 389 -15.04 -9.93 20.65
CA GLU A 389 -16.21 -10.53 21.33
C GLU A 389 -17.11 -9.47 21.97
N HIS A 390 -16.52 -8.42 22.54
CA HIS A 390 -17.26 -7.34 23.19
C HIS A 390 -17.65 -6.23 22.24
N GLY A 391 -18.81 -5.64 22.49
CA GLY A 391 -19.34 -4.52 21.69
C GLY A 391 -20.59 -4.89 20.89
N THR A 392 -20.82 -4.15 19.81
CA THR A 392 -21.90 -4.42 18.85
C THR A 392 -21.31 -5.08 17.61
N VAL A 393 -21.75 -6.29 17.31
CA VAL A 393 -21.42 -7.00 16.07
C VAL A 393 -22.44 -6.66 14.99
N ILE A 394 -21.96 -6.29 13.82
CA ILE A 394 -22.76 -6.01 12.63
C ILE A 394 -22.40 -7.05 11.57
N GLU A 395 -23.38 -7.82 11.09
CA GLU A 395 -23.23 -8.90 10.12
C GLU A 395 -24.52 -9.16 9.30
#